data_9b6b99986d65b2139e07852667a9ce92
#
_entry.id   9b6b99986d65b2139e07852667a9ce92
#
_cell.length_a   1.000
_cell.length_b   1.000
_cell.length_c   1.000
_cell.angle_alpha   90.00
_cell.angle_beta   90.00
_cell.angle_gamma   90.00
#
_symmetry.space_group_name_H-M   'P 1'
#
loop_
_entity.id
_entity.type
_entity.pdbx_description
1 polymer ?
#
loop_
_entity_poly.entity_id
_entity_poly.type
_entity_poly.pdbx_seq_one_letter_code
_entity_poly.pdbx_strand_id
1 'polypeptide(L)'
;MPNQDPEAIARGNAFAATADNPSAIYYNPAGITQMKGNNIDAGLYVVTGGYTYESPAGAKVDAKSEFVPVPQLYYVYSPEEMPLSFGLGVYAPYGLSLDWGQDSPFRTIAEKGSLTYVTINPVIAWKILPSLSIGAGPTINYSMADFQQGLGIVPGDKFRLKGDGWDYGFNAGARWQPIKQLAFGINYRSATSVDYQGTADTSIPGFFSGTTSASAGIKFPQFVVGGVSYRPTENWNLEFNLDWTDWNSVKQISINTPAGSTPIVLNYRSSFMYEFGVTRQLGKGYWASLGYFYSENSSPDKNFTPIIPDTDLHLGGIGIGHKGKHWDWALAYQFGYCSGRTVSGNVNPLADGTYNVFNNAINVSATFKF
;
A
#
# COMPACT_ATOMS: atom_id res chain seq x y z
N MET A 1 0.46 0.84 0.34
CA MET A 1 -0.41 1.72 -0.49
C MET A 1 -1.81 1.10 -0.59
N PRO A 2 -2.88 1.88 -0.50
CA PRO A 2 -4.26 1.35 -0.50
C PRO A 2 -4.76 0.86 -1.88
N ASN A 3 -3.93 0.83 -2.90
CA ASN A 3 -4.28 0.57 -4.31
C ASN A 3 -4.55 -0.92 -4.57
N GLN A 4 -5.69 -1.45 -4.12
CA GLN A 4 -6.02 -2.87 -4.16
C GLN A 4 -7.22 -3.20 -5.09
N ASP A 5 -7.71 -2.23 -5.87
CA ASP A 5 -8.85 -2.41 -6.77
C ASP A 5 -9.00 -1.23 -7.74
N PRO A 6 -9.30 -1.43 -9.04
CA PRO A 6 -9.40 -0.33 -10.00
C PRO A 6 -10.59 0.61 -9.74
N GLU A 7 -11.72 0.12 -9.22
CA GLU A 7 -12.86 0.98 -8.89
C GLU A 7 -12.53 1.94 -7.75
N ALA A 8 -11.80 1.45 -6.73
CA ALA A 8 -11.33 2.27 -5.62
C ALA A 8 -10.24 3.27 -6.08
N ILE A 9 -9.24 2.82 -6.85
CA ILE A 9 -8.18 3.67 -7.40
C ILE A 9 -8.75 4.81 -8.24
N ALA A 10 -9.72 4.52 -9.10
CA ALA A 10 -10.40 5.51 -9.91
C ALA A 10 -11.06 6.61 -9.07
N ARG A 11 -11.39 6.32 -7.82
CA ARG A 11 -12.04 7.21 -6.85
C ARG A 11 -11.06 7.79 -5.82
N GLY A 12 -9.74 7.76 -6.10
CA GLY A 12 -8.73 8.19 -5.14
C GLY A 12 -8.74 7.38 -3.85
N ASN A 13 -9.06 6.08 -3.92
CA ASN A 13 -9.24 5.13 -2.82
C ASN A 13 -10.39 5.43 -1.83
N ALA A 14 -11.21 6.47 -2.07
CA ALA A 14 -12.42 6.73 -1.29
C ALA A 14 -13.46 5.62 -1.51
N PHE A 15 -13.40 4.54 -0.71
CA PHE A 15 -14.19 3.33 -0.91
C PHE A 15 -14.68 2.67 0.39
N ALA A 16 -14.34 3.17 1.58
CA ALA A 16 -14.68 2.54 2.85
C ALA A 16 -16.19 2.50 3.15
N ALA A 17 -16.95 3.50 2.69
CA ALA A 17 -18.41 3.57 2.88
C ALA A 17 -19.18 2.92 1.72
N THR A 18 -18.66 2.96 0.49
CA THR A 18 -19.24 2.26 -0.67
C THR A 18 -18.96 0.77 -0.59
N ALA A 19 -17.72 0.33 -0.65
CA ALA A 19 -17.23 -1.04 -0.48
C ALA A 19 -18.18 -2.12 -1.05
N ASP A 20 -18.59 -1.98 -2.33
CA ASP A 20 -19.67 -2.76 -2.93
C ASP A 20 -19.22 -3.77 -4.01
N ASN A 21 -17.91 -4.13 -3.98
CA ASN A 21 -17.31 -5.19 -4.80
C ASN A 21 -16.42 -6.12 -3.96
N PRO A 22 -15.87 -7.24 -4.48
CA PRO A 22 -15.11 -8.21 -3.70
C PRO A 22 -13.87 -7.66 -2.99
N SER A 23 -13.26 -6.56 -3.47
CA SER A 23 -12.14 -5.91 -2.81
C SER A 23 -12.52 -5.24 -1.47
N ALA A 24 -13.82 -5.17 -1.15
CA ALA A 24 -14.31 -4.79 0.18
C ALA A 24 -13.64 -5.58 1.31
N ILE A 25 -13.17 -6.81 1.05
CA ILE A 25 -12.35 -7.59 2.00
C ILE A 25 -11.17 -6.76 2.51
N TYR A 26 -10.56 -5.94 1.66
CA TYR A 26 -9.48 -5.02 2.04
C TYR A 26 -10.01 -3.69 2.56
N TYR A 27 -10.92 -3.01 1.83
CA TYR A 27 -11.33 -1.63 2.12
C TYR A 27 -12.30 -1.50 3.28
N ASN A 28 -13.22 -2.45 3.45
CA ASN A 28 -14.15 -2.56 4.59
C ASN A 28 -14.86 -3.92 4.54
N PRO A 29 -14.46 -4.90 5.33
CA PRO A 29 -15.00 -6.27 5.24
C PRO A 29 -16.51 -6.35 5.47
N ALA A 30 -17.13 -5.37 6.14
CA ALA A 30 -18.59 -5.30 6.26
C ALA A 30 -19.30 -5.13 4.91
N GLY A 31 -18.60 -4.58 3.92
CA GLY A 31 -19.13 -4.30 2.58
C GLY A 31 -19.49 -5.55 1.79
N ILE A 32 -18.87 -6.70 2.08
CA ILE A 32 -19.16 -7.95 1.35
C ILE A 32 -20.62 -8.43 1.50
N THR A 33 -21.35 -7.95 2.52
CA THR A 33 -22.78 -8.25 2.71
C THR A 33 -23.69 -7.58 1.67
N GLN A 34 -23.15 -6.73 0.80
CA GLN A 34 -23.90 -6.07 -0.27
C GLN A 34 -23.97 -6.94 -1.54
N MET A 35 -23.11 -7.95 -1.66
CA MET A 35 -23.06 -8.87 -2.77
C MET A 35 -24.04 -10.04 -2.58
N LYS A 36 -24.32 -10.77 -3.66
CA LYS A 36 -25.17 -11.96 -3.65
C LYS A 36 -24.46 -13.10 -4.38
N GLY A 37 -24.73 -14.33 -3.94
CA GLY A 37 -24.16 -15.54 -4.55
C GLY A 37 -22.64 -15.58 -4.46
N ASN A 38 -22.03 -16.12 -5.48
CA ASN A 38 -20.58 -16.23 -5.59
C ASN A 38 -20.01 -15.13 -6.48
N ASN A 39 -18.95 -14.50 -6.04
CA ASN A 39 -18.25 -13.45 -6.77
C ASN A 39 -16.75 -13.73 -6.70
N ILE A 40 -16.09 -13.93 -7.82
CA ILE A 40 -14.64 -14.05 -7.94
C ILE A 40 -14.13 -12.83 -8.69
N ASP A 41 -13.22 -12.09 -8.12
CA ASP A 41 -12.56 -10.95 -8.76
C ASP A 41 -11.05 -11.22 -8.86
N ALA A 42 -10.50 -11.00 -10.05
CA ALA A 42 -9.06 -11.05 -10.29
C ALA A 42 -8.60 -9.75 -10.92
N GLY A 43 -7.58 -9.16 -10.34
CA GLY A 43 -7.03 -7.87 -10.77
C GLY A 43 -5.51 -7.86 -10.86
N LEU A 44 -5.00 -6.87 -11.59
CA LEU A 44 -3.57 -6.61 -11.73
C LEU A 44 -3.33 -5.10 -11.69
N TYR A 45 -2.62 -4.65 -10.66
CA TYR A 45 -2.10 -3.31 -10.55
C TYR A 45 -0.64 -3.30 -11.02
N VAL A 46 -0.32 -2.46 -11.99
CA VAL A 46 1.06 -2.27 -12.49
C VAL A 46 1.44 -0.83 -12.26
N VAL A 47 2.45 -0.62 -11.43
CA VAL A 47 2.98 0.71 -11.14
C VAL A 47 4.39 0.84 -11.69
N THR A 48 4.68 2.01 -12.26
CA THR A 48 6.01 2.47 -12.61
C THR A 48 6.22 3.87 -12.06
N GLY A 49 7.41 4.19 -11.62
CA GLY A 49 7.72 5.49 -11.03
C GLY A 49 9.15 5.91 -11.26
N GLY A 50 9.39 7.18 -11.06
CA GLY A 50 10.71 7.78 -11.03
C GLY A 50 10.93 8.49 -9.71
N TYR A 51 12.12 8.28 -9.17
CA TYR A 51 12.65 9.03 -8.05
C TYR A 51 13.86 9.80 -8.54
N THR A 52 13.91 11.09 -8.27
CA THR A 52 15.08 11.91 -8.59
C THR A 52 15.61 12.55 -7.32
N TYR A 53 16.90 12.68 -7.24
CA TYR A 53 17.60 13.33 -6.14
C TYR A 53 18.48 14.43 -6.68
N GLU A 54 18.48 15.59 -6.03
CA GLU A 54 19.41 16.69 -6.28
C GLU A 54 20.12 17.03 -4.97
N SER A 55 21.45 16.89 -4.98
CA SER A 55 22.27 17.22 -3.81
C SER A 55 22.27 18.73 -3.54
N PRO A 56 22.64 19.19 -2.32
CA PRO A 56 22.80 20.62 -2.02
C PRO A 56 23.82 21.33 -2.94
N ALA A 57 24.75 20.57 -3.54
CA ALA A 57 25.74 21.08 -4.50
C ALA A 57 25.25 21.04 -5.97
N GLY A 58 24.00 20.62 -6.23
CA GLY A 58 23.39 20.57 -7.56
C GLY A 58 23.66 19.30 -8.37
N ALA A 59 24.32 18.28 -7.82
CA ALA A 59 24.49 16.99 -8.49
C ALA A 59 23.16 16.21 -8.49
N LYS A 60 22.78 15.67 -9.66
CA LYS A 60 21.49 14.95 -9.84
C LYS A 60 21.72 13.48 -10.08
N VAL A 61 20.82 12.67 -9.52
CA VAL A 61 20.75 11.22 -9.70
C VAL A 61 19.30 10.80 -9.85
N ASP A 62 19.04 9.96 -10.84
CA ASP A 62 17.74 9.35 -11.07
C ASP A 62 17.80 7.87 -10.67
N ALA A 63 16.83 7.41 -9.91
CA ALA A 63 16.66 5.98 -9.67
C ALA A 63 16.16 5.29 -10.96
N LYS A 64 16.50 4.01 -11.13
CA LYS A 64 16.01 3.21 -12.24
C LYS A 64 14.50 3.05 -12.14
N SER A 65 13.81 3.30 -13.24
CA SER A 65 12.37 3.02 -13.31
C SER A 65 12.13 1.52 -13.46
N GLU A 66 11.31 0.96 -12.59
CA GLU A 66 10.91 -0.44 -12.62
C GLU A 66 9.39 -0.55 -12.83
N PHE A 67 8.96 -1.64 -13.50
CA PHE A 67 7.56 -2.01 -13.57
C PHE A 67 7.27 -3.03 -12.48
N VAL A 68 6.41 -2.67 -11.54
CA VAL A 68 6.06 -3.53 -10.41
C VAL A 68 4.64 -4.05 -10.57
N PRO A 69 4.44 -5.32 -10.94
CA PRO A 69 3.12 -5.94 -11.01
C PRO A 69 2.68 -6.38 -9.60
N VAL A 70 1.43 -6.06 -9.25
CA VAL A 70 0.80 -6.42 -7.97
C VAL A 70 -0.52 -7.13 -8.29
N PRO A 71 -0.57 -8.47 -8.29
CA PRO A 71 -1.79 -9.22 -8.51
C PRO A 71 -2.72 -9.13 -7.31
N GLN A 72 -4.03 -9.21 -7.58
CA GLN A 72 -5.11 -9.16 -6.59
C GLN A 72 -6.11 -10.27 -6.90
N LEU A 73 -6.58 -10.97 -5.87
CA LEU A 73 -7.59 -12.00 -6.00
C LEU A 73 -8.54 -11.94 -4.81
N TYR A 74 -9.84 -11.91 -5.10
CA TYR A 74 -10.89 -11.90 -4.10
C TYR A 74 -11.97 -12.90 -4.44
N TYR A 75 -12.48 -13.56 -3.43
CA TYR A 75 -13.67 -14.40 -3.50
C TYR A 75 -14.64 -14.02 -2.41
N VAL A 76 -15.91 -13.84 -2.77
CA VAL A 76 -17.01 -13.57 -1.82
C VAL A 76 -18.16 -14.54 -2.10
N TYR A 77 -18.64 -15.17 -1.04
CA TYR A 77 -19.85 -15.96 -1.02
C TYR A 77 -20.87 -15.37 -0.06
N SER A 78 -22.00 -14.92 -0.58
CA SER A 78 -23.12 -14.34 0.17
C SER A 78 -24.41 -15.08 -0.13
N PRO A 79 -24.77 -16.11 0.66
CA PRO A 79 -26.00 -16.88 0.47
C PRO A 79 -27.22 -16.00 0.70
N GLU A 80 -28.28 -16.17 -0.12
CA GLU A 80 -29.47 -15.32 -0.03
C GLU A 80 -30.29 -15.56 1.24
N GLU A 81 -30.21 -16.76 1.80
CA GLU A 81 -31.02 -17.21 2.95
C GLU A 81 -30.41 -16.85 4.31
N MET A 82 -29.18 -16.36 4.34
CA MET A 82 -28.46 -16.03 5.57
C MET A 82 -27.98 -14.58 5.58
N PRO A 83 -27.98 -13.91 6.75
CA PRO A 83 -27.42 -12.56 6.86
C PRO A 83 -25.88 -12.54 6.96
N LEU A 84 -25.23 -13.67 6.62
CA LEU A 84 -23.78 -13.86 6.69
C LEU A 84 -23.18 -13.89 5.29
N SER A 85 -22.00 -13.33 5.16
CA SER A 85 -21.17 -13.39 3.96
C SER A 85 -19.76 -13.83 4.33
N PHE A 86 -19.12 -14.57 3.46
CA PHE A 86 -17.78 -15.11 3.62
C PHE A 86 -16.88 -14.59 2.51
N GLY A 87 -15.66 -14.23 2.84
CA GLY A 87 -14.71 -13.73 1.86
C GLY A 87 -13.33 -14.33 2.04
N LEU A 88 -12.57 -14.36 0.96
CA LEU A 88 -11.14 -14.67 0.95
C LEU A 88 -10.45 -13.70 -0.01
N GLY A 89 -9.49 -12.92 0.50
CA GLY A 89 -8.67 -12.02 -0.30
C GLY A 89 -7.20 -12.44 -0.30
N VAL A 90 -6.53 -12.26 -1.44
CA VAL A 90 -5.07 -12.34 -1.57
C VAL A 90 -4.61 -11.07 -2.27
N TYR A 91 -3.81 -10.26 -1.58
CA TYR A 91 -3.41 -8.94 -2.04
C TYR A 91 -2.10 -8.48 -1.35
N ALA A 92 -1.54 -7.36 -1.81
CA ALA A 92 -0.27 -6.83 -1.29
C ALA A 92 -0.43 -5.40 -0.76
N PRO A 93 -0.69 -5.21 0.56
CA PRO A 93 -0.93 -3.89 1.14
C PRO A 93 0.34 -3.03 1.27
N TYR A 94 1.51 -3.65 1.28
CA TYR A 94 2.80 -2.98 1.35
C TYR A 94 3.73 -3.49 0.24
N GLY A 95 4.63 -2.64 -0.19
CA GLY A 95 5.65 -2.97 -1.17
C GLY A 95 6.63 -1.83 -1.35
N LEU A 96 7.84 -2.17 -1.76
CA LEU A 96 8.90 -1.24 -2.12
C LEU A 96 9.70 -1.85 -3.28
N SER A 97 10.05 -1.03 -4.26
CA SER A 97 11.07 -1.36 -5.27
C SER A 97 11.77 -0.08 -5.65
N LEU A 98 13.09 -0.03 -5.41
CA LEU A 98 13.91 1.15 -5.64
C LEU A 98 15.36 0.73 -5.94
N ASP A 99 15.96 1.29 -6.99
CA ASP A 99 17.36 1.08 -7.38
C ASP A 99 17.99 2.42 -7.79
N TRP A 100 18.80 2.98 -6.89
CA TRP A 100 19.57 4.20 -7.13
C TRP A 100 20.87 3.94 -7.93
N GLY A 101 21.31 2.68 -7.98
CA GLY A 101 22.58 2.31 -8.59
C GLY A 101 23.80 2.62 -7.70
N GLN A 102 24.94 2.18 -8.20
CA GLN A 102 26.22 2.28 -7.46
C GLN A 102 26.85 3.67 -7.49
N ASP A 103 26.41 4.53 -8.40
CA ASP A 103 26.96 5.87 -8.60
C ASP A 103 26.26 6.95 -7.77
N SER A 104 25.26 6.56 -6.95
CA SER A 104 24.55 7.52 -6.09
C SER A 104 25.48 8.07 -5.00
N PRO A 105 25.41 9.38 -4.70
CA PRO A 105 26.26 10.00 -3.68
C PRO A 105 26.02 9.47 -2.27
N PHE A 106 24.86 8.86 -2.04
CA PHE A 106 24.48 8.23 -0.78
C PHE A 106 24.47 6.68 -0.85
N ARG A 107 25.27 6.08 -1.78
CA ARG A 107 25.30 4.61 -1.93
C ARG A 107 25.58 3.85 -0.61
N THR A 108 26.32 4.47 0.31
CA THR A 108 26.62 3.89 1.64
C THR A 108 25.41 3.89 2.59
N ILE A 109 24.30 4.53 2.22
CA ILE A 109 23.03 4.50 2.94
C ILE A 109 22.03 3.64 2.19
N ALA A 110 21.95 3.82 0.86
CA ALA A 110 20.95 3.20 0.02
C ALA A 110 21.47 3.03 -1.41
N GLU A 111 21.46 1.81 -1.91
CA GLU A 111 21.75 1.50 -3.31
C GLU A 111 20.51 0.88 -3.95
N LYS A 112 20.02 -0.21 -3.38
CA LYS A 112 18.84 -0.93 -3.86
C LYS A 112 18.03 -1.46 -2.71
N GLY A 113 16.68 -1.43 -2.84
CA GLY A 113 15.76 -2.01 -1.88
C GLY A 113 14.52 -2.56 -2.53
N SER A 114 14.13 -3.75 -2.10
CA SER A 114 12.83 -4.31 -2.42
C SER A 114 12.18 -4.93 -1.19
N LEU A 115 10.87 -4.79 -1.11
CA LEU A 115 10.03 -5.42 -0.10
C LEU A 115 8.75 -5.88 -0.78
N THR A 116 8.45 -7.15 -0.62
CA THR A 116 7.17 -7.74 -1.02
C THR A 116 6.43 -8.17 0.23
N TYR A 117 5.14 -7.86 0.31
CA TYR A 117 4.30 -8.23 1.45
C TYR A 117 2.96 -8.70 0.90
N VAL A 118 2.67 -9.99 1.05
CA VAL A 118 1.44 -10.63 0.58
C VAL A 118 0.57 -11.00 1.77
N THR A 119 -0.71 -10.68 1.68
CA THR A 119 -1.71 -10.99 2.71
C THR A 119 -2.73 -11.98 2.16
N ILE A 120 -2.99 -13.05 2.93
CA ILE A 120 -4.16 -13.93 2.79
C ILE A 120 -5.13 -13.54 3.90
N ASN A 121 -6.35 -13.13 3.52
CA ASN A 121 -7.34 -12.57 4.44
C ASN A 121 -8.71 -13.24 4.29
N PRO A 122 -8.98 -14.33 5.00
CA PRO A 122 -10.34 -14.82 5.15
C PRO A 122 -11.14 -13.86 6.03
N VAL A 123 -12.39 -13.57 5.65
CA VAL A 123 -13.28 -12.69 6.41
C VAL A 123 -14.67 -13.27 6.52
N ILE A 124 -15.36 -12.92 7.58
CA ILE A 124 -16.79 -13.11 7.78
C ILE A 124 -17.45 -11.76 8.01
N ALA A 125 -18.61 -11.55 7.40
CA ALA A 125 -19.41 -10.37 7.63
C ALA A 125 -20.84 -10.72 7.95
N TRP A 126 -21.47 -9.91 8.78
CA TRP A 126 -22.84 -10.08 9.25
C TRP A 126 -23.66 -8.82 9.01
N LYS A 127 -24.76 -8.99 8.30
CA LYS A 127 -25.79 -7.96 8.11
C LYS A 127 -26.75 -7.96 9.28
N ILE A 128 -26.42 -7.22 10.33
CA ILE A 128 -27.16 -7.15 11.61
C ILE A 128 -28.55 -6.55 11.39
N LEU A 129 -28.61 -5.49 10.58
CA LEU A 129 -29.85 -4.81 10.15
C LEU A 129 -29.79 -4.57 8.65
N PRO A 130 -30.90 -4.28 7.98
CA PRO A 130 -30.88 -3.90 6.57
C PRO A 130 -29.95 -2.72 6.27
N SER A 131 -29.73 -1.84 7.28
CA SER A 131 -28.88 -0.66 7.18
C SER A 131 -27.51 -0.79 7.83
N LEU A 132 -27.21 -1.88 8.58
CA LEU A 132 -25.98 -2.03 9.36
C LEU A 132 -25.34 -3.40 9.14
N SER A 133 -24.08 -3.38 8.74
CA SER A 133 -23.25 -4.58 8.65
C SER A 133 -21.94 -4.40 9.39
N ILE A 134 -21.39 -5.49 9.91
CA ILE A 134 -20.04 -5.59 10.46
C ILE A 134 -19.31 -6.72 9.77
N GLY A 135 -17.99 -6.69 9.77
CA GLY A 135 -17.17 -7.77 9.23
C GLY A 135 -15.79 -7.76 9.85
N ALA A 136 -15.16 -8.93 9.91
CA ALA A 136 -13.81 -9.07 10.42
C ALA A 136 -13.15 -10.35 9.87
N GLY A 137 -11.83 -10.39 9.93
CA GLY A 137 -11.07 -11.58 9.59
C GLY A 137 -9.61 -11.50 10.00
N PRO A 138 -8.95 -12.65 10.23
CA PRO A 138 -7.51 -12.70 10.42
C PRO A 138 -6.78 -12.36 9.12
N THR A 139 -5.56 -11.87 9.25
CA THR A 139 -4.62 -11.72 8.14
C THR A 139 -3.41 -12.61 8.39
N ILE A 140 -3.05 -13.39 7.38
CA ILE A 140 -1.84 -14.22 7.34
C ILE A 140 -0.93 -13.55 6.33
N ASN A 141 0.23 -13.10 6.78
CA ASN A 141 1.09 -12.25 5.99
C ASN A 141 2.43 -12.94 5.76
N TYR A 142 2.91 -12.91 4.53
CA TYR A 142 4.24 -13.34 4.15
C TYR A 142 4.99 -12.18 3.53
N SER A 143 6.21 -11.93 4.00
CA SER A 143 7.01 -10.83 3.48
C SER A 143 8.44 -11.26 3.18
N MET A 144 8.98 -10.70 2.09
CA MET A 144 10.38 -10.82 1.69
C MET A 144 10.99 -9.42 1.61
N ALA A 145 12.22 -9.29 2.11
CA ALA A 145 12.98 -8.04 2.07
C ALA A 145 14.38 -8.30 1.50
N ASP A 146 14.87 -7.40 0.66
CA ASP A 146 16.20 -7.44 0.04
C ASP A 146 16.72 -6.01 -0.06
N PHE A 147 17.71 -5.67 0.76
CA PHE A 147 18.28 -4.33 0.85
C PHE A 147 19.79 -4.39 0.62
N GLN A 148 20.30 -3.48 -0.22
CA GLN A 148 21.71 -3.36 -0.57
C GLN A 148 22.19 -1.93 -0.40
N GLN A 149 23.39 -1.80 0.14
CA GLN A 149 24.16 -0.54 0.20
C GLN A 149 25.64 -0.81 -0.09
N GLY A 150 26.37 0.23 -0.47
CA GLY A 150 27.82 0.18 -0.55
C GLY A 150 28.48 0.30 0.83
N LEU A 151 29.74 -0.11 0.92
CA LEU A 151 30.55 0.03 2.15
C LEU A 151 31.43 1.30 2.12
N GLY A 152 31.65 1.88 0.93
CA GLY A 152 32.50 3.07 0.76
C GLY A 152 34.00 2.80 0.86
N ILE A 153 34.42 1.53 0.70
CA ILE A 153 35.84 1.12 0.82
C ILE A 153 36.51 1.10 -0.56
N VAL A 154 35.86 0.44 -1.53
CA VAL A 154 36.32 0.37 -2.93
C VAL A 154 35.12 0.39 -3.88
N PRO A 155 35.31 0.76 -5.16
CA PRO A 155 34.24 0.65 -6.15
C PRO A 155 33.68 -0.77 -6.24
N GLY A 156 32.34 -0.89 -6.25
CA GLY A 156 31.67 -2.19 -6.35
C GLY A 156 31.57 -2.99 -5.04
N ASP A 157 32.06 -2.45 -3.91
CA ASP A 157 31.82 -3.06 -2.62
C ASP A 157 30.33 -2.98 -2.26
N LYS A 158 29.85 -3.95 -1.49
CA LYS A 158 28.43 -4.01 -1.09
C LYS A 158 28.21 -4.75 0.22
N PHE A 159 27.19 -4.32 0.91
CA PHE A 159 26.52 -5.02 1.98
C PHE A 159 25.07 -5.26 1.59
N ARG A 160 24.60 -6.49 1.62
CA ARG A 160 23.23 -6.86 1.24
C ARG A 160 22.59 -7.68 2.33
N LEU A 161 21.38 -7.29 2.71
CA LEU A 161 20.52 -8.05 3.64
C LEU A 161 19.37 -8.65 2.85
N LYS A 162 19.16 -9.94 2.98
CA LYS A 162 18.04 -10.64 2.37
C LYS A 162 17.41 -11.57 3.40
N GLY A 163 16.10 -11.55 3.50
CA GLY A 163 15.35 -12.42 4.41
C GLY A 163 13.87 -12.42 4.13
N ASP A 164 13.18 -13.34 4.75
CA ASP A 164 11.74 -13.48 4.69
C ASP A 164 11.16 -13.86 6.06
N GLY A 165 9.84 -13.69 6.19
CA GLY A 165 9.15 -14.02 7.43
C GLY A 165 7.63 -14.03 7.28
N TRP A 166 7.00 -14.62 8.27
CA TRP A 166 5.54 -14.67 8.41
C TRP A 166 5.09 -13.81 9.58
N ASP A 167 3.85 -13.33 9.48
CA ASP A 167 3.23 -12.50 10.49
C ASP A 167 1.71 -12.68 10.45
N TYR A 168 1.05 -12.32 11.53
CA TYR A 168 -0.39 -12.47 11.70
C TYR A 168 -1.00 -11.20 12.27
N GLY A 169 -2.17 -10.86 11.76
CA GLY A 169 -2.96 -9.73 12.21
C GLY A 169 -4.44 -9.96 11.98
N PHE A 170 -5.21 -8.89 11.94
CA PHE A 170 -6.63 -8.94 11.60
C PHE A 170 -7.09 -7.60 11.02
N ASN A 171 -8.23 -7.66 10.32
CA ASN A 171 -9.01 -6.47 9.98
C ASN A 171 -10.44 -6.59 10.51
N ALA A 172 -11.06 -5.44 10.73
CA ALA A 172 -12.46 -5.34 11.13
C ALA A 172 -13.08 -4.08 10.55
N GLY A 173 -14.36 -4.14 10.22
CA GLY A 173 -15.04 -2.98 9.68
C GLY A 173 -16.54 -2.97 10.02
N ALA A 174 -17.13 -1.80 9.86
CA ALA A 174 -18.56 -1.60 9.95
C ALA A 174 -19.03 -0.70 8.82
N ARG A 175 -20.22 -0.94 8.33
CA ARG A 175 -20.89 -0.13 7.33
C ARG A 175 -22.32 0.15 7.76
N TRP A 176 -22.68 1.45 7.79
CA TRP A 176 -24.00 1.92 8.16
C TRP A 176 -24.59 2.81 7.09
N GLN A 177 -25.75 2.43 6.56
CA GLN A 177 -26.50 3.18 5.55
C GLN A 177 -27.89 3.52 6.07
N PRO A 178 -28.04 4.62 6.87
CA PRO A 178 -29.30 5.01 7.47
C PRO A 178 -30.40 5.33 6.46
N ILE A 179 -30.02 5.90 5.32
CA ILE A 179 -30.90 6.21 4.20
C ILE A 179 -30.21 5.82 2.89
N LYS A 180 -30.96 5.68 1.79
CA LYS A 180 -30.42 5.29 0.48
C LYS A 180 -29.30 6.21 -0.02
N GLN A 181 -29.38 7.50 0.35
CA GLN A 181 -28.44 8.52 -0.13
C GLN A 181 -27.17 8.61 0.69
N LEU A 182 -27.13 8.10 1.93
CA LEU A 182 -26.02 8.35 2.84
C LEU A 182 -25.52 7.02 3.45
N ALA A 183 -24.22 6.77 3.32
CA ALA A 183 -23.56 5.64 3.97
C ALA A 183 -22.29 6.11 4.69
N PHE A 184 -21.99 5.42 5.78
CA PHE A 184 -20.76 5.57 6.57
C PHE A 184 -20.03 4.23 6.60
N GLY A 185 -18.71 4.30 6.55
CA GLY A 185 -17.86 3.13 6.67
C GLY A 185 -16.71 3.40 7.65
N ILE A 186 -16.32 2.38 8.37
CA ILE A 186 -15.08 2.39 9.15
C ILE A 186 -14.38 1.05 8.94
N ASN A 187 -13.08 1.11 8.75
CA ASN A 187 -12.21 -0.05 8.63
C ASN A 187 -11.00 0.12 9.54
N TYR A 188 -10.64 -0.93 10.25
CA TYR A 188 -9.45 -1.04 11.07
C TYR A 188 -8.60 -2.22 10.61
N ARG A 189 -7.30 -2.01 10.53
CA ARG A 189 -6.31 -3.08 10.37
C ARG A 189 -5.29 -3.01 11.49
N SER A 190 -5.01 -4.15 12.11
CA SER A 190 -4.06 -4.24 13.22
C SER A 190 -2.63 -3.98 12.76
N ALA A 191 -1.81 -3.47 13.66
CA ALA A 191 -0.36 -3.50 13.49
C ALA A 191 0.13 -4.95 13.42
N THR A 192 1.24 -5.14 12.71
CA THR A 192 1.92 -6.43 12.56
C THR A 192 3.44 -6.24 12.69
N SER A 193 4.19 -7.34 12.86
CA SER A 193 5.64 -7.29 12.99
C SER A 193 6.27 -8.55 12.39
N VAL A 194 6.90 -8.39 11.23
CA VAL A 194 7.58 -9.51 10.57
C VAL A 194 8.99 -9.65 11.11
N ASP A 195 9.32 -10.82 11.63
CA ASP A 195 10.67 -11.20 12.02
C ASP A 195 11.35 -11.90 10.84
N TYR A 196 12.09 -11.12 10.05
CA TYR A 196 12.81 -11.63 8.89
C TYR A 196 14.01 -12.45 9.33
N GLN A 197 14.14 -13.65 8.77
CA GLN A 197 15.28 -14.53 8.92
C GLN A 197 15.98 -14.68 7.57
N GLY A 198 17.32 -14.59 7.54
CA GLY A 198 18.03 -14.64 6.28
C GLY A 198 19.52 -14.46 6.41
N THR A 199 20.11 -13.73 5.46
CA THR A 199 21.56 -13.57 5.34
C THR A 199 21.98 -12.11 5.18
N ALA A 200 23.21 -11.83 5.65
CA ALA A 200 23.97 -10.64 5.35
C ALA A 200 25.19 -11.02 4.50
N ASP A 201 25.22 -10.52 3.26
CA ASP A 201 26.31 -10.73 2.33
C ASP A 201 27.22 -9.50 2.31
N THR A 202 28.50 -9.66 2.58
CA THR A 202 29.52 -8.61 2.48
C THR A 202 30.47 -8.95 1.35
N SER A 203 30.71 -8.03 0.44
CA SER A 203 31.66 -8.21 -0.65
C SER A 203 32.50 -6.97 -0.84
N ILE A 204 33.83 -7.14 -0.79
CA ILE A 204 34.83 -6.11 -1.07
C ILE A 204 35.72 -6.67 -2.18
N PRO A 205 35.53 -6.24 -3.44
CA PRO A 205 36.26 -6.76 -4.60
C PRO A 205 37.77 -6.76 -4.38
N GLY A 206 38.39 -7.91 -4.63
CA GLY A 206 39.84 -8.11 -4.46
C GLY A 206 40.32 -8.34 -3.01
N PHE A 207 39.45 -8.23 -1.99
CA PHE A 207 39.84 -8.35 -0.59
C PHE A 207 39.04 -9.39 0.19
N PHE A 208 37.70 -9.32 0.13
CA PHE A 208 36.85 -10.14 0.99
C PHE A 208 35.49 -10.42 0.35
N SER A 209 34.98 -11.61 0.56
CA SER A 209 33.58 -11.96 0.30
C SER A 209 33.13 -12.96 1.36
N GLY A 210 32.00 -12.72 1.98
CA GLY A 210 31.45 -13.60 3.03
C GLY A 210 29.96 -13.41 3.25
N THR A 211 29.32 -14.48 3.67
CA THR A 211 27.92 -14.54 4.03
C THR A 211 27.78 -14.97 5.48
N THR A 212 26.91 -14.31 6.22
CA THR A 212 26.58 -14.70 7.59
C THR A 212 25.05 -14.71 7.77
N SER A 213 24.56 -15.39 8.80
CA SER A 213 23.16 -15.30 9.17
C SER A 213 22.81 -13.89 9.63
N ALA A 214 21.61 -13.44 9.29
CA ALA A 214 21.08 -12.15 9.74
C ALA A 214 19.59 -12.25 10.02
N SER A 215 19.12 -11.42 10.94
CA SER A 215 17.68 -11.23 11.18
C SER A 215 17.34 -9.76 11.38
N ALA A 216 16.09 -9.38 11.09
CA ALA A 216 15.60 -8.04 11.32
C ALA A 216 14.10 -8.05 11.62
N GLY A 217 13.65 -7.28 12.62
CA GLY A 217 12.23 -7.06 12.88
C GLY A 217 11.73 -5.78 12.21
N ILE A 218 10.73 -5.89 11.33
CA ILE A 218 10.10 -4.73 10.70
C ILE A 218 8.64 -4.67 11.12
N LYS A 219 8.26 -3.55 11.75
CA LYS A 219 6.87 -3.26 12.12
C LYS A 219 6.12 -2.64 10.96
N PHE A 220 4.89 -3.08 10.76
CA PHE A 220 3.91 -2.49 9.86
C PHE A 220 2.79 -1.87 10.70
N PRO A 221 2.45 -0.60 10.50
CA PRO A 221 1.55 0.12 11.39
C PRO A 221 0.11 -0.37 11.29
N GLN A 222 -0.64 -0.18 12.37
CA GLN A 222 -2.09 -0.20 12.32
C GLN A 222 -2.62 1.02 11.56
N PHE A 223 -3.83 0.89 11.01
CA PHE A 223 -4.52 2.03 10.42
C PHE A 223 -6.03 1.96 10.62
N VAL A 224 -6.65 3.13 10.59
CA VAL A 224 -8.10 3.32 10.66
C VAL A 224 -8.52 4.20 9.48
N VAL A 225 -9.47 3.72 8.70
CA VAL A 225 -10.10 4.50 7.63
C VAL A 225 -11.55 4.75 8.01
N GLY A 226 -11.93 6.03 8.08
CA GLY A 226 -13.33 6.46 8.23
C GLY A 226 -13.82 7.09 6.94
N GLY A 227 -15.00 6.68 6.44
CA GLY A 227 -15.53 7.16 5.18
C GLY A 227 -17.01 7.58 5.25
N VAL A 228 -17.38 8.53 4.41
CA VAL A 228 -18.75 8.95 4.16
C VAL A 228 -19.03 9.00 2.66
N SER A 229 -20.08 8.31 2.23
CA SER A 229 -20.55 8.27 0.85
C SER A 229 -21.91 8.97 0.76
N TYR A 230 -22.05 9.91 -0.18
CA TYR A 230 -23.29 10.63 -0.45
C TYR A 230 -23.73 10.44 -1.90
N ARG A 231 -24.97 9.98 -2.08
CA ARG A 231 -25.61 9.75 -3.36
C ARG A 231 -26.76 10.74 -3.57
N PRO A 232 -26.49 11.95 -4.08
CA PRO A 232 -27.55 12.96 -4.30
C PRO A 232 -28.63 12.47 -5.27
N THR A 233 -28.27 11.61 -6.20
CA THR A 233 -29.16 10.91 -7.13
C THR A 233 -28.69 9.46 -7.31
N GLU A 234 -29.48 8.62 -7.96
CA GLU A 234 -29.08 7.24 -8.27
C GLU A 234 -27.85 7.14 -9.19
N ASN A 235 -27.55 8.22 -9.93
CA ASN A 235 -26.45 8.24 -10.89
C ASN A 235 -25.14 8.81 -10.33
N TRP A 236 -25.13 9.40 -9.14
CA TRP A 236 -23.95 10.02 -8.57
C TRP A 236 -23.62 9.45 -7.21
N ASN A 237 -22.34 9.17 -6.98
CA ASN A 237 -21.78 8.83 -5.69
C ASN A 237 -20.55 9.70 -5.44
N LEU A 238 -20.57 10.46 -4.36
CA LEU A 238 -19.45 11.22 -3.84
C LEU A 238 -18.99 10.55 -2.54
N GLU A 239 -17.69 10.34 -2.38
CA GLU A 239 -17.16 9.74 -1.16
C GLU A 239 -15.92 10.49 -0.70
N PHE A 240 -15.82 10.65 0.61
CA PHE A 240 -14.65 11.14 1.29
C PHE A 240 -14.23 10.13 2.35
N ASN A 241 -12.93 9.79 2.40
CA ASN A 241 -12.33 9.02 3.47
C ASN A 241 -11.21 9.81 4.13
N LEU A 242 -11.03 9.57 5.41
CA LEU A 242 -9.86 9.93 6.19
C LEU A 242 -9.20 8.64 6.68
N ASP A 243 -7.98 8.41 6.26
CA ASP A 243 -7.13 7.32 6.73
C ASP A 243 -6.10 7.87 7.72
N TRP A 244 -6.04 7.29 8.91
CA TRP A 244 -4.99 7.52 9.88
C TRP A 244 -4.12 6.28 10.00
N THR A 245 -2.83 6.42 9.74
CA THR A 245 -1.84 5.34 9.83
C THR A 245 -0.83 5.63 10.94
N ASP A 246 -0.66 4.69 11.88
CA ASP A 246 0.20 4.79 13.05
C ASP A 246 1.68 4.49 12.74
N TRP A 247 2.28 5.23 11.80
CA TRP A 247 3.71 5.12 11.53
C TRP A 247 4.57 5.45 12.75
N ASN A 248 4.03 6.15 13.75
CA ASN A 248 4.73 6.44 15.00
C ASN A 248 5.16 5.18 15.77
N SER A 249 4.55 4.04 15.51
CA SER A 249 4.96 2.73 16.05
C SER A 249 6.30 2.23 15.46
N VAL A 250 6.74 2.77 14.31
CA VAL A 250 7.97 2.37 13.60
C VAL A 250 9.11 3.32 14.00
N LYS A 251 9.82 2.99 15.08
CA LYS A 251 10.91 3.81 15.61
C LYS A 251 12.27 3.43 15.05
N GLN A 252 12.52 2.15 14.87
CA GLN A 252 13.78 1.63 14.36
C GLN A 252 13.60 0.23 13.77
N ILE A 253 14.54 -0.15 12.92
CA ILE A 253 14.77 -1.52 12.46
C ILE A 253 16.12 -1.94 13.03
N SER A 254 16.19 -3.06 13.75
CA SER A 254 17.44 -3.60 14.27
C SER A 254 17.87 -4.77 13.41
N ILE A 255 19.05 -4.68 12.82
CA ILE A 255 19.68 -5.75 12.04
C ILE A 255 20.60 -6.51 12.98
N ASN A 256 20.32 -7.78 13.19
CA ASN A 256 21.10 -8.66 14.07
C ASN A 256 21.93 -9.63 13.23
N THR A 257 23.21 -9.72 13.55
CA THR A 257 24.18 -10.67 12.98
C THR A 257 24.99 -11.31 14.11
N PRO A 258 25.78 -12.35 13.88
CA PRO A 258 26.69 -12.88 14.91
C PRO A 258 27.72 -11.88 15.41
N ALA A 259 28.01 -10.81 14.64
CA ALA A 259 28.91 -9.73 15.05
C ALA A 259 28.25 -8.69 15.97
N GLY A 260 26.92 -8.68 16.09
CA GLY A 260 26.17 -7.76 16.92
C GLY A 260 24.89 -7.22 16.27
N SER A 261 24.27 -6.23 16.93
CA SER A 261 23.05 -5.60 16.47
C SER A 261 23.31 -4.14 16.01
N THR A 262 22.84 -3.80 14.83
CA THR A 262 22.93 -2.45 14.25
C THR A 262 21.54 -1.85 14.09
N PRO A 263 21.20 -0.77 14.80
CA PRO A 263 19.91 -0.10 14.66
C PRO A 263 19.90 0.86 13.48
N ILE A 264 18.84 0.84 12.68
CA ILE A 264 18.47 1.89 11.73
C ILE A 264 17.34 2.68 12.36
N VAL A 265 17.65 3.89 12.84
CA VAL A 265 16.68 4.74 13.52
C VAL A 265 15.82 5.48 12.50
N LEU A 266 14.50 5.30 12.55
CA LEU A 266 13.53 5.89 11.65
C LEU A 266 12.71 7.01 12.31
N ASN A 267 12.26 6.79 13.56
CA ASN A 267 11.45 7.75 14.34
C ASN A 267 10.24 8.31 13.58
N TYR A 268 9.57 7.48 12.79
CA TYR A 268 8.43 7.89 11.99
C TYR A 268 7.32 8.51 12.85
N ARG A 269 6.47 9.32 12.23
CA ARG A 269 5.30 9.97 12.83
C ARG A 269 4.04 9.42 12.17
N SER A 270 2.96 9.33 12.92
CA SER A 270 1.65 9.01 12.35
C SER A 270 1.28 10.05 11.30
N SER A 271 0.63 9.61 10.25
CA SER A 271 0.24 10.43 9.11
C SER A 271 -1.20 10.17 8.69
N PHE A 272 -1.74 11.10 7.92
CA PHE A 272 -3.07 11.00 7.35
C PHE A 272 -3.03 10.88 5.83
N MET A 273 -4.05 10.20 5.28
CA MET A 273 -4.42 10.29 3.88
C MET A 273 -5.84 10.84 3.78
N TYR A 274 -6.03 11.77 2.85
CA TYR A 274 -7.32 12.42 2.57
C TYR A 274 -7.74 11.99 1.17
N GLU A 275 -8.84 11.25 1.08
CA GLU A 275 -9.26 10.57 -0.13
C GLU A 275 -10.61 11.11 -0.60
N PHE A 276 -10.72 11.52 -1.87
CA PHE A 276 -11.93 12.06 -2.47
C PHE A 276 -12.24 11.34 -3.76
N GLY A 277 -13.48 10.90 -3.91
CA GLY A 277 -13.94 10.19 -5.08
C GLY A 277 -15.33 10.61 -5.55
N VAL A 278 -15.49 10.63 -6.84
CA VAL A 278 -16.77 10.83 -7.50
C VAL A 278 -16.99 9.74 -8.55
N THR A 279 -18.15 9.09 -8.52
CA THR A 279 -18.57 8.13 -9.53
C THR A 279 -19.87 8.58 -10.17
N ARG A 280 -19.93 8.50 -11.49
CA ARG A 280 -21.16 8.69 -12.28
C ARG A 280 -21.57 7.40 -12.97
N GLN A 281 -22.82 6.99 -12.76
CA GLN A 281 -23.44 5.92 -13.52
C GLN A 281 -23.86 6.48 -14.89
N LEU A 282 -23.43 5.82 -15.97
CA LEU A 282 -23.65 6.22 -17.35
C LEU A 282 -24.83 5.50 -18.02
N GLY A 283 -25.47 4.59 -17.27
CA GLY A 283 -26.53 3.73 -17.77
C GLY A 283 -26.02 2.41 -18.34
N LYS A 284 -26.90 1.42 -18.46
CA LYS A 284 -26.62 0.05 -18.96
C LYS A 284 -25.45 -0.64 -18.24
N GLY A 285 -25.27 -0.35 -16.95
CA GLY A 285 -24.18 -0.92 -16.13
C GLY A 285 -22.84 -0.20 -16.25
N TYR A 286 -22.66 0.74 -17.17
CA TYR A 286 -21.42 1.49 -17.28
C TYR A 286 -21.32 2.60 -16.22
N TRP A 287 -20.10 2.81 -15.73
CA TRP A 287 -19.74 3.88 -14.81
C TRP A 287 -18.40 4.52 -15.18
N ALA A 288 -18.21 5.74 -14.73
CA ALA A 288 -16.92 6.45 -14.77
C ALA A 288 -16.66 7.11 -13.42
N SER A 289 -15.41 7.17 -13.02
CA SER A 289 -14.97 7.78 -11.76
C SER A 289 -13.79 8.70 -11.95
N LEU A 290 -13.72 9.70 -11.07
CA LEU A 290 -12.59 10.59 -10.88
C LEU A 290 -12.32 10.65 -9.38
N GLY A 291 -11.05 10.64 -9.01
CA GLY A 291 -10.65 10.71 -7.61
C GLY A 291 -9.31 11.41 -7.41
N TYR A 292 -9.11 11.80 -6.18
CA TYR A 292 -7.87 12.42 -5.73
C TYR A 292 -7.59 11.99 -4.30
N PHE A 293 -6.32 11.72 -3.98
CA PHE A 293 -5.91 11.63 -2.60
C PHE A 293 -4.58 12.35 -2.34
N TYR A 294 -4.47 12.86 -1.13
CA TYR A 294 -3.25 13.44 -0.58
C TYR A 294 -2.77 12.57 0.57
N SER A 295 -1.50 12.19 0.53
CA SER A 295 -0.84 11.40 1.57
C SER A 295 0.26 12.24 2.22
N GLU A 296 0.15 12.43 3.52
CA GLU A 296 1.20 13.08 4.31
C GLU A 296 2.41 12.16 4.45
N ASN A 297 3.63 12.74 4.48
CA ASN A 297 4.83 11.99 4.81
C ASN A 297 4.88 11.66 6.31
N SER A 298 5.53 10.56 6.64
CA SER A 298 5.72 10.07 8.01
C SER A 298 7.16 10.21 8.52
N SER A 299 8.12 10.31 7.60
CA SER A 299 9.55 10.31 7.89
C SER A 299 10.05 11.70 8.30
N PRO A 300 10.69 11.89 9.49
CA PRO A 300 11.33 13.15 9.84
C PRO A 300 12.64 13.33 9.07
N ASP A 301 13.01 14.56 8.71
CA ASP A 301 14.24 14.88 7.96
C ASP A 301 15.49 14.32 8.64
N LYS A 302 15.55 14.43 9.98
CA LYS A 302 16.67 13.93 10.78
C LYS A 302 16.98 12.45 10.57
N ASN A 303 15.95 11.63 10.29
CA ASN A 303 16.06 10.18 10.14
C ASN A 303 15.54 9.70 8.78
N PHE A 304 15.42 10.61 7.82
CA PHE A 304 15.06 10.26 6.45
C PHE A 304 16.09 9.31 5.84
N THR A 305 15.63 8.33 5.09
CA THR A 305 16.51 7.40 4.37
C THR A 305 16.14 7.34 2.90
N PRO A 306 17.12 7.49 1.98
CA PRO A 306 16.86 7.41 0.54
C PRO A 306 16.35 6.05 0.07
N ILE A 307 16.45 4.99 0.88
CA ILE A 307 15.90 3.66 0.52
C ILE A 307 14.36 3.64 0.62
N ILE A 308 13.79 4.52 1.45
CA ILE A 308 12.34 4.74 1.57
C ILE A 308 12.13 6.26 1.46
N PRO A 309 12.17 6.83 0.24
CA PRO A 309 12.11 8.27 0.03
C PRO A 309 10.67 8.78 0.22
N ASP A 310 10.23 8.77 1.47
CA ASP A 310 8.89 9.17 1.88
C ASP A 310 8.70 10.68 1.69
N THR A 311 7.62 11.07 1.03
CA THR A 311 7.27 12.46 0.71
C THR A 311 5.78 12.68 0.81
N ASP A 312 5.35 13.92 0.89
CA ASP A 312 3.94 14.26 0.65
C ASP A 312 3.59 13.96 -0.81
N LEU A 313 2.52 13.19 -1.02
CA LEU A 313 2.13 12.73 -2.34
C LEU A 313 0.73 13.21 -2.70
N HIS A 314 0.61 13.72 -3.92
CA HIS A 314 -0.65 14.03 -4.58
C HIS A 314 -0.93 13.00 -5.65
N LEU A 315 -2.05 12.28 -5.57
CA LEU A 315 -2.42 11.26 -6.54
C LEU A 315 -3.81 11.52 -7.10
N GLY A 316 -3.89 11.55 -8.43
CA GLY A 316 -5.14 11.62 -9.19
C GLY A 316 -5.46 10.27 -9.80
N GLY A 317 -6.72 9.86 -9.74
CA GLY A 317 -7.23 8.63 -10.34
C GLY A 317 -8.39 8.90 -11.29
N ILE A 318 -8.43 8.18 -12.41
CA ILE A 318 -9.59 8.12 -13.30
C ILE A 318 -9.87 6.66 -13.64
N GLY A 319 -11.11 6.31 -13.92
CA GLY A 319 -11.42 4.97 -14.36
C GLY A 319 -12.84 4.83 -14.92
N ILE A 320 -13.01 3.72 -15.59
CA ILE A 320 -14.26 3.28 -16.17
C ILE A 320 -14.48 1.80 -15.92
N GLY A 321 -15.72 1.38 -15.95
CA GLY A 321 -16.02 -0.04 -15.84
C GLY A 321 -17.49 -0.32 -16.19
N HIS A 322 -17.81 -1.59 -16.06
CA HIS A 322 -19.15 -2.11 -16.35
C HIS A 322 -19.55 -3.13 -15.30
N LYS A 323 -20.72 -2.98 -14.71
CA LYS A 323 -21.36 -3.96 -13.82
C LYS A 323 -22.45 -4.69 -14.61
N GLY A 324 -22.18 -5.94 -15.03
CA GLY A 324 -23.10 -6.80 -15.75
C GLY A 324 -23.79 -7.81 -14.86
N LYS A 325 -24.57 -8.71 -15.47
CA LYS A 325 -25.26 -9.79 -14.74
C LYS A 325 -24.30 -10.86 -14.23
N HIS A 326 -23.35 -11.28 -15.06
CA HIS A 326 -22.40 -12.36 -14.75
C HIS A 326 -20.95 -11.89 -14.75
N TRP A 327 -20.65 -10.78 -15.40
CA TRP A 327 -19.32 -10.25 -15.52
C TRP A 327 -19.31 -8.75 -15.25
N ASP A 328 -18.41 -8.34 -14.35
CA ASP A 328 -17.99 -6.94 -14.21
C ASP A 328 -16.55 -6.81 -14.70
N TRP A 329 -16.19 -5.63 -15.12
CA TRP A 329 -14.81 -5.28 -15.38
C TRP A 329 -14.56 -3.81 -15.00
N ALA A 330 -13.33 -3.51 -14.63
CA ALA A 330 -12.91 -2.16 -14.31
C ALA A 330 -11.49 -1.91 -14.83
N LEU A 331 -11.24 -0.66 -15.23
CA LEU A 331 -9.95 -0.13 -15.63
C LEU A 331 -9.75 1.21 -14.96
N ALA A 332 -8.60 1.39 -14.31
CA ALA A 332 -8.19 2.66 -13.71
C ALA A 332 -6.77 3.02 -14.15
N TYR A 333 -6.55 4.33 -14.27
CA TYR A 333 -5.24 4.94 -14.38
C TYR A 333 -5.04 5.90 -13.20
N GLN A 334 -3.84 5.85 -12.62
CA GLN A 334 -3.44 6.71 -11.53
C GLN A 334 -2.13 7.42 -11.88
N PHE A 335 -2.07 8.70 -11.57
CA PHE A 335 -0.87 9.52 -11.64
C PHE A 335 -0.59 10.12 -10.26
N GLY A 336 0.66 10.03 -9.81
CA GLY A 336 1.11 10.60 -8.55
C GLY A 336 2.37 11.43 -8.70
N TYR A 337 2.47 12.48 -7.92
CA TYR A 337 3.66 13.32 -7.86
C TYR A 337 3.84 13.92 -6.45
N CYS A 338 5.06 14.32 -6.13
CA CYS A 338 5.34 15.23 -5.02
C CYS A 338 5.88 16.57 -5.56
N SER A 339 5.66 17.63 -4.80
CA SER A 339 6.13 18.99 -5.14
C SER A 339 7.63 19.22 -4.86
N GLY A 340 8.38 18.15 -4.57
CA GLY A 340 9.77 18.21 -4.13
C GLY A 340 9.89 18.29 -2.61
N ARG A 341 10.58 17.31 -2.01
CA ARG A 341 10.93 17.31 -0.59
C ARG A 341 12.40 17.65 -0.41
N THR A 342 12.68 18.76 0.26
CA THR A 342 14.05 19.11 0.66
C THR A 342 14.31 18.59 2.07
N VAL A 343 15.24 17.66 2.20
CA VAL A 343 15.74 17.08 3.45
C VAL A 343 17.00 17.86 3.87
N SER A 344 17.05 18.28 5.12
CA SER A 344 18.20 18.99 5.68
C SER A 344 18.44 18.63 7.14
N GLY A 345 19.72 18.61 7.56
CA GLY A 345 20.09 18.26 8.93
C GLY A 345 19.87 16.79 9.28
N ASN A 346 19.98 15.92 8.31
CA ASN A 346 19.92 14.47 8.53
C ASN A 346 21.12 14.01 9.38
N VAL A 347 20.95 12.93 10.16
CA VAL A 347 22.05 12.30 10.94
C VAL A 347 23.17 11.82 10.03
N ASN A 348 22.87 11.49 8.77
CA ASN A 348 23.87 11.25 7.72
C ASN A 348 23.72 12.32 6.64
N PRO A 349 24.62 13.32 6.58
CA PRO A 349 24.52 14.44 5.65
C PRO A 349 24.48 14.05 4.16
N LEU A 350 24.89 12.84 3.80
CA LEU A 350 24.77 12.34 2.43
C LEU A 350 23.31 12.18 1.98
N ALA A 351 22.37 12.10 2.91
CA ALA A 351 20.94 12.05 2.63
C ALA A 351 20.30 13.44 2.46
N ASP A 352 21.01 14.54 2.80
CA ASP A 352 20.52 15.90 2.60
C ASP A 352 20.42 16.21 1.09
N GLY A 353 19.34 16.86 0.69
CA GLY A 353 19.06 17.23 -0.69
C GLY A 353 17.59 17.26 -1.01
N THR A 354 17.24 17.43 -2.28
CA THR A 354 15.87 17.51 -2.73
C THR A 354 15.47 16.23 -3.47
N TYR A 355 14.38 15.62 -3.02
CA TYR A 355 13.82 14.39 -3.58
C TYR A 355 12.51 14.70 -4.29
N ASN A 356 12.37 14.23 -5.54
CA ASN A 356 11.14 14.30 -6.28
C ASN A 356 10.65 12.90 -6.60
N VAL A 357 9.34 12.73 -6.65
CA VAL A 357 8.69 11.47 -6.95
C VAL A 357 7.58 11.71 -7.97
N PHE A 358 7.54 10.88 -8.98
CA PHE A 358 6.36 10.73 -9.81
C PHE A 358 6.09 9.25 -10.03
N ASN A 359 4.83 8.90 -10.15
CA ASN A 359 4.44 7.54 -10.50
C ASN A 359 3.23 7.53 -11.44
N ASN A 360 3.17 6.46 -12.23
CA ASN A 360 2.04 6.13 -13.07
C ASN A 360 1.64 4.71 -12.77
N ALA A 361 0.34 4.44 -12.75
CA ALA A 361 -0.14 3.10 -12.57
C ALA A 361 -1.39 2.82 -13.40
N ILE A 362 -1.51 1.58 -13.82
CA ILE A 362 -2.72 1.03 -14.43
C ILE A 362 -3.20 -0.12 -13.56
N ASN A 363 -4.50 -0.16 -13.28
CA ASN A 363 -5.12 -1.32 -12.65
C ASN A 363 -6.29 -1.79 -13.50
N VAL A 364 -6.38 -3.10 -13.67
CA VAL A 364 -7.48 -3.77 -14.36
C VAL A 364 -8.02 -4.89 -13.47
N SER A 365 -9.33 -5.09 -13.45
CA SER A 365 -9.93 -6.28 -12.83
C SER A 365 -11.13 -6.80 -13.62
N ALA A 366 -11.45 -8.07 -13.35
CA ALA A 366 -12.65 -8.72 -13.83
C ALA A 366 -13.28 -9.54 -12.71
N THR A 367 -14.59 -9.35 -12.50
CA THR A 367 -15.38 -10.11 -11.52
C THR A 367 -16.33 -11.05 -12.24
N PHE A 368 -16.34 -12.32 -11.86
CA PHE A 368 -17.31 -13.31 -12.30
C PHE A 368 -18.32 -13.61 -11.19
N LYS A 369 -19.63 -13.64 -11.55
CA LYS A 369 -20.77 -13.83 -10.64
C LYS A 369 -21.59 -15.04 -11.04
N PHE A 370 -21.87 -15.97 -10.12
CA PHE A 370 -22.61 -17.21 -10.37
C PHE A 370 -23.35 -17.71 -9.13
#